data_792802cfc8d2a9fe659446bb8d499bf8
#
_entry.id   792802cfc8d2a9fe659446bb8d499bf8
#
_cell.length_a   1.000
_cell.length_b   1.000
_cell.length_c   1.000
_cell.angle_alpha   90.00
_cell.angle_beta   90.00
_cell.angle_gamma   90.00
#
_symmetry.space_group_name_H-M   'P 1'
#
loop_
_entity.id
_entity.type
_entity.pdbx_description
1 polymer ?
#
loop_
_entity_poly.entity_id
_entity_poly.type
_entity_poly.pdbx_seq_one_letter_code
_entity_poly.pdbx_strand_id
1 'polypeptide(L)'
;AVPNPHLISFMDQNQIESNILKEVGEYLNGDNPYFPDGVNVNFAQIIDKNKLFVRTYERGVGFTNACGTGMSATSLAFCLTYPEKGFFNQSIDVYNPGGKVQTIVHHENHTYWIELIGNATFTDQIEISEADLHNCDFSNINTTSTEEESDYQNFIQNLPHFNNFSAN
;
A
#
# COMPACT_ATOMS: atom_id res chain seq x y z
N ALA A 1 8.47 -11.40 -6.88
CA ALA A 1 8.34 -9.97 -7.20
C ALA A 1 6.96 -9.70 -7.80
N VAL A 2 6.35 -8.52 -7.53
CA VAL A 2 5.03 -8.10 -8.01
C VAL A 2 5.06 -6.57 -8.24
N PRO A 3 5.49 -6.08 -9.39
CA PRO A 3 6.59 -6.54 -10.25
C PRO A 3 7.98 -6.34 -9.61
N ASN A 4 8.10 -5.46 -8.61
CA ASN A 4 9.34 -5.20 -7.86
C ASN A 4 9.49 -6.15 -6.65
N PRO A 5 10.67 -6.24 -6.02
CA PRO A 5 10.89 -7.16 -4.91
C PRO A 5 10.19 -6.68 -3.64
N HIS A 6 9.51 -7.61 -2.98
CA HIS A 6 8.86 -7.42 -1.70
C HIS A 6 9.28 -8.51 -0.71
N LEU A 7 9.73 -8.11 0.48
CA LEU A 7 9.85 -8.96 1.64
C LEU A 7 8.56 -8.83 2.46
N ILE A 8 7.91 -9.95 2.74
CA ILE A 8 6.63 -9.96 3.45
C ILE A 8 6.79 -10.77 4.74
N SER A 9 6.34 -10.21 5.85
CA SER A 9 6.30 -10.89 7.13
C SER A 9 4.94 -10.71 7.79
N PHE A 10 4.33 -11.84 8.21
CA PHE A 10 3.09 -11.80 8.97
C PHE A 10 3.42 -11.61 10.45
N MET A 11 2.89 -10.56 11.04
CA MET A 11 3.23 -10.06 12.37
C MET A 11 1.97 -9.88 13.21
N ASP A 12 2.15 -9.90 14.53
CA ASP A 12 1.10 -9.48 15.43
C ASP A 12 1.00 -7.94 15.51
N GLN A 13 -0.06 -7.44 16.16
CA GLN A 13 -0.31 -6.01 16.28
C GLN A 13 0.85 -5.27 16.95
N ASN A 14 1.41 -5.80 18.04
CA ASN A 14 2.48 -5.13 18.78
C ASN A 14 3.76 -4.98 17.92
N GLN A 15 4.05 -5.99 17.10
CA GLN A 15 5.20 -5.98 16.19
C GLN A 15 5.02 -4.97 15.05
N ILE A 16 3.82 -4.88 14.47
CA ILE A 16 3.50 -3.88 13.43
C ILE A 16 3.58 -2.45 13.97
N GLU A 17 3.17 -2.23 15.22
CA GLU A 17 3.21 -0.92 15.88
C GLU A 17 4.61 -0.52 16.36
N SER A 18 5.52 -1.48 16.44
CA SER A 18 6.90 -1.26 16.91
C SER A 18 7.80 -0.60 15.84
N ASN A 19 9.04 -0.27 16.22
CA ASN A 19 10.07 0.24 15.32
C ASN A 19 10.73 -0.86 14.45
N ILE A 20 10.40 -2.12 14.64
CA ILE A 20 11.05 -3.25 13.94
C ILE A 20 10.96 -3.09 12.42
N LEU A 21 9.80 -2.67 11.88
CA LEU A 21 9.67 -2.45 10.44
C LEU A 21 10.64 -1.40 9.92
N LYS A 22 10.84 -0.30 10.66
CA LYS A 22 11.82 0.73 10.31
C LYS A 22 13.23 0.18 10.33
N GLU A 23 13.62 -0.48 11.42
CA GLU A 23 14.97 -1.04 11.60
C GLU A 23 15.30 -2.06 10.50
N VAL A 24 14.37 -2.97 10.19
CA VAL A 24 14.53 -3.96 9.11
C VAL A 24 14.57 -3.28 7.74
N GLY A 25 13.68 -2.30 7.52
CA GLY A 25 13.62 -1.55 6.28
C GLY A 25 14.91 -0.77 6.00
N GLU A 26 15.45 -0.06 7.01
CA GLU A 26 16.72 0.66 6.91
C GLU A 26 17.90 -0.30 6.68
N TYR A 27 17.97 -1.41 7.43
CA TYR A 27 19.02 -2.40 7.26
C TYR A 27 19.02 -3.04 5.88
N LEU A 28 17.87 -3.47 5.37
CA LEU A 28 17.77 -4.17 4.08
C LEU A 28 17.83 -3.23 2.86
N ASN A 29 17.75 -1.92 3.07
CA ASN A 29 17.96 -0.91 2.03
C ASN A 29 19.30 -0.17 2.17
N GLY A 30 20.11 -0.49 3.18
CA GLY A 30 21.51 -0.10 3.31
C GLY A 30 22.46 -1.14 2.71
N ASP A 31 23.73 -1.08 3.10
CA ASP A 31 24.73 -2.09 2.70
C ASP A 31 24.45 -3.42 3.42
N ASN A 32 23.96 -4.41 2.68
CA ASN A 32 23.60 -5.72 3.21
C ASN A 32 23.79 -6.83 2.14
N PRO A 33 24.08 -8.08 2.57
CA PRO A 33 24.32 -9.17 1.63
C PRO A 33 23.05 -9.83 1.05
N TYR A 34 21.86 -9.50 1.59
CA TYR A 34 20.61 -10.20 1.25
C TYR A 34 19.87 -9.53 0.09
N PHE A 35 19.86 -8.20 0.06
CA PHE A 35 19.18 -7.39 -0.94
C PHE A 35 20.11 -6.26 -1.40
N PRO A 36 21.10 -6.53 -2.27
CA PRO A 36 22.08 -5.52 -2.68
C PRO A 36 21.44 -4.31 -3.38
N ASP A 37 20.28 -4.50 -4.03
CA ASP A 37 19.53 -3.44 -4.69
C ASP A 37 18.38 -2.90 -3.81
N GLY A 38 18.33 -3.31 -2.53
CA GLY A 38 17.24 -2.99 -1.63
C GLY A 38 15.93 -3.74 -1.90
N VAL A 39 14.97 -3.60 -1.01
CA VAL A 39 13.67 -4.29 -1.05
C VAL A 39 12.58 -3.49 -0.36
N ASN A 40 11.34 -3.58 -0.85
CA ASN A 40 10.18 -3.09 -0.11
C ASN A 40 9.85 -4.07 1.00
N VAL A 41 9.82 -3.63 2.24
CA VAL A 41 9.51 -4.46 3.41
C VAL A 41 8.07 -4.23 3.82
N ASN A 42 7.29 -5.31 3.91
CA ASN A 42 5.87 -5.27 4.24
C ASN A 42 5.61 -6.11 5.48
N PHE A 43 5.11 -5.50 6.54
CA PHE A 43 4.57 -6.22 7.68
C PHE A 43 3.05 -6.30 7.53
N ALA A 44 2.50 -7.48 7.71
CA ALA A 44 1.09 -7.76 7.54
C ALA A 44 0.49 -8.42 8.78
N GLN A 45 -0.62 -7.88 9.24
CA GLN A 45 -1.44 -8.51 10.27
C GLN A 45 -2.66 -9.16 9.61
N ILE A 46 -2.90 -10.42 9.95
CA ILE A 46 -4.14 -11.11 9.58
C ILE A 46 -5.21 -10.71 10.57
N ILE A 47 -6.20 -9.92 10.11
CA ILE A 47 -7.31 -9.45 10.93
C ILE A 47 -8.39 -10.53 11.03
N ASP A 48 -8.75 -11.11 9.87
CA ASP A 48 -9.81 -12.12 9.73
C ASP A 48 -9.65 -12.85 8.38
N LYS A 49 -10.61 -13.69 8.02
CA LYS A 49 -10.73 -14.29 6.69
C LYS A 49 -10.83 -13.20 5.64
N ASN A 50 -9.99 -13.29 4.61
CA ASN A 50 -9.89 -12.29 3.53
C ASN A 50 -9.75 -10.84 4.04
N LYS A 51 -9.05 -10.64 5.17
CA LYS A 51 -8.88 -9.31 5.74
C LYS A 51 -7.49 -9.13 6.34
N LEU A 52 -6.74 -8.15 5.84
CA LEU A 52 -5.36 -7.83 6.23
C LEU A 52 -5.23 -6.36 6.62
N PHE A 53 -4.27 -6.08 7.51
CA PHE A 53 -3.65 -4.75 7.63
C PHE A 53 -2.19 -4.86 7.17
N VAL A 54 -1.74 -3.93 6.32
CA VAL A 54 -0.38 -3.93 5.76
C VAL A 54 0.27 -2.58 6.00
N ARG A 55 1.49 -2.62 6.53
CA ARG A 55 2.37 -1.45 6.69
C ARG A 55 3.64 -1.67 5.89
N THR A 56 4.05 -0.68 5.10
CA THR A 56 5.18 -0.82 4.17
C THR A 56 6.26 0.20 4.46
N TYR A 57 7.51 -0.28 4.40
CA TYR A 57 8.71 0.54 4.28
C TYR A 57 9.23 0.37 2.84
N GLU A 58 9.10 1.40 2.03
CA GLU A 58 9.47 1.34 0.61
C GLU A 58 10.93 1.66 0.38
N ARG A 59 11.53 0.92 -0.53
CA ARG A 59 12.90 1.12 -0.99
C ARG A 59 13.08 2.53 -1.56
N GLY A 60 14.06 3.28 -1.00
CA GLY A 60 14.39 4.63 -1.44
C GLY A 60 13.43 5.72 -0.98
N VAL A 61 12.35 5.38 -0.26
CA VAL A 61 11.33 6.32 0.20
C VAL A 61 11.17 6.29 1.73
N GLY A 62 11.12 5.10 2.32
CA GLY A 62 10.79 4.91 3.73
C GLY A 62 9.33 4.51 3.95
N PHE A 63 8.72 4.96 5.05
CA PHE A 63 7.30 4.70 5.29
C PHE A 63 6.41 5.40 4.29
N THR A 64 5.43 4.65 3.78
CA THR A 64 4.37 5.17 2.92
C THR A 64 3.00 4.79 3.46
N ASN A 65 2.00 5.61 3.17
CA ASN A 65 0.64 5.37 3.59
C ASN A 65 -0.02 4.22 2.83
N ALA A 66 0.42 3.97 1.59
CA ALA A 66 -0.09 2.90 0.74
C ALA A 66 0.96 2.49 -0.28
N CYS A 67 1.12 1.18 -0.50
CA CYS A 67 1.96 0.61 -1.54
C CYS A 67 1.15 -0.47 -2.29
N GLY A 68 0.63 -0.13 -3.48
CA GLY A 68 -0.26 -1.01 -4.24
C GLY A 68 0.37 -2.37 -4.57
N THR A 69 1.64 -2.38 -5.02
CA THR A 69 2.37 -3.61 -5.32
C THR A 69 2.69 -4.40 -4.04
N GLY A 70 2.98 -3.71 -2.92
CA GLY A 70 3.19 -4.34 -1.62
C GLY A 70 1.94 -5.04 -1.10
N MET A 71 0.78 -4.38 -1.20
CA MET A 71 -0.51 -4.98 -0.82
C MET A 71 -0.87 -6.17 -1.71
N SER A 72 -0.63 -6.08 -3.01
CA SER A 72 -0.85 -7.18 -3.96
C SER A 72 0.06 -8.37 -3.67
N ALA A 73 1.35 -8.14 -3.45
CA ALA A 73 2.30 -9.19 -3.10
C ALA A 73 1.96 -9.87 -1.76
N THR A 74 1.52 -9.05 -0.77
CA THR A 74 1.10 -9.55 0.54
C THR A 74 -0.15 -10.42 0.44
N SER A 75 -1.12 -10.04 -0.39
CA SER A 75 -2.34 -10.83 -0.61
C SER A 75 -2.04 -12.18 -1.27
N LEU A 76 -1.12 -12.23 -2.23
CA LEU A 76 -0.65 -13.49 -2.80
C LEU A 76 0.02 -14.36 -1.73
N ALA A 77 0.94 -13.80 -0.95
CA ALA A 77 1.60 -14.51 0.14
C ALA A 77 0.60 -15.03 1.18
N PHE A 78 -0.44 -14.25 1.48
CA PHE A 78 -1.51 -14.64 2.39
C PHE A 78 -2.27 -15.87 1.91
N CYS A 79 -2.74 -15.87 0.65
CA CYS A 79 -3.45 -17.02 0.07
C CYS A 79 -2.58 -18.29 0.03
N LEU A 80 -1.28 -18.14 -0.24
CA LEU A 80 -0.36 -19.27 -0.31
C LEU A 80 0.01 -19.85 1.06
N THR A 81 0.13 -18.99 2.09
CA THR A 81 0.64 -19.38 3.40
C THR A 81 -0.49 -19.77 4.37
N TYR A 82 -1.66 -19.15 4.24
CA TYR A 82 -2.80 -19.31 5.12
C TYR A 82 -4.08 -19.65 4.33
N PRO A 83 -4.13 -20.81 3.64
CA PRO A 83 -5.25 -21.16 2.75
C PRO A 83 -6.59 -21.33 3.49
N GLU A 84 -6.57 -21.45 4.83
CA GLU A 84 -7.77 -21.49 5.67
C GLU A 84 -8.36 -20.10 5.97
N LYS A 85 -7.62 -19.02 5.63
CA LYS A 85 -7.99 -17.63 5.89
C LYS A 85 -7.98 -16.76 4.65
N GLY A 86 -7.02 -16.96 3.73
CA GLY A 86 -6.89 -16.23 2.46
C GLY A 86 -7.35 -17.09 1.30
N PHE A 87 -8.36 -16.64 0.56
CA PHE A 87 -9.00 -17.44 -0.48
C PHE A 87 -8.72 -16.86 -1.87
N PHE A 88 -8.22 -17.71 -2.77
CA PHE A 88 -8.08 -17.38 -4.18
C PHE A 88 -9.44 -17.05 -4.83
N ASN A 89 -9.42 -16.21 -5.84
CA ASN A 89 -10.59 -15.80 -6.62
C ASN A 89 -11.70 -15.14 -5.77
N GLN A 90 -11.34 -14.60 -4.62
CA GLN A 90 -12.23 -13.85 -3.74
C GLN A 90 -11.59 -12.52 -3.36
N SER A 91 -12.43 -11.52 -3.09
CA SER A 91 -11.98 -10.22 -2.63
C SER A 91 -11.35 -10.30 -1.24
N ILE A 92 -10.18 -9.70 -1.09
CA ILE A 92 -9.45 -9.53 0.16
C ILE A 92 -9.43 -8.04 0.48
N ASP A 93 -9.95 -7.66 1.63
CA ASP A 93 -9.86 -6.31 2.15
C ASP A 93 -8.46 -6.07 2.73
N VAL A 94 -7.73 -5.11 2.18
CA VAL A 94 -6.39 -4.75 2.62
C VAL A 94 -6.40 -3.33 3.17
N TYR A 95 -6.30 -3.21 4.48
CA TYR A 95 -6.16 -1.94 5.19
C TYR A 95 -4.71 -1.50 5.23
N ASN A 96 -4.47 -0.21 5.23
CA ASN A 96 -3.15 0.41 5.33
C ASN A 96 -3.27 1.79 6.02
N PRO A 97 -2.18 2.49 6.35
CA PRO A 97 -2.24 3.80 6.99
C PRO A 97 -3.00 4.86 6.17
N GLY A 98 -3.06 4.74 4.84
CA GLY A 98 -3.79 5.66 3.95
C GLY A 98 -5.25 5.28 3.70
N GLY A 99 -5.73 4.16 4.26
CA GLY A 99 -7.12 3.72 4.08
C GLY A 99 -7.29 2.25 3.77
N LYS A 100 -8.03 1.94 2.72
CA LYS A 100 -8.36 0.57 2.34
C LYS A 100 -8.35 0.41 0.82
N VAL A 101 -7.84 -0.73 0.37
CA VAL A 101 -8.02 -1.23 -1.00
C VAL A 101 -8.59 -2.66 -0.95
N GLN A 102 -9.01 -3.17 -2.09
CA GLN A 102 -9.33 -4.57 -2.27
C GLN A 102 -8.34 -5.20 -3.24
N THR A 103 -8.03 -6.47 -3.01
CA THR A 103 -7.27 -7.28 -3.95
C THR A 103 -8.00 -8.57 -4.24
N ILE A 104 -7.85 -9.10 -5.45
CA ILE A 104 -8.30 -10.45 -5.79
C ILE A 104 -7.10 -11.19 -6.35
N VAL A 105 -6.69 -12.26 -5.69
CA VAL A 105 -5.61 -13.13 -6.16
C VAL A 105 -6.23 -14.23 -7.01
N HIS A 106 -6.09 -14.10 -8.31
CA HIS A 106 -6.57 -15.11 -9.25
C HIS A 106 -5.55 -16.24 -9.39
N HIS A 107 -6.06 -17.47 -9.38
CA HIS A 107 -5.26 -18.67 -9.61
C HIS A 107 -5.95 -19.57 -10.64
N GLU A 108 -5.36 -19.63 -11.83
CA GLU A 108 -5.84 -20.43 -12.95
C GLU A 108 -4.67 -21.08 -13.70
N ASN A 109 -4.79 -22.35 -14.02
CA ASN A 109 -3.80 -23.09 -14.84
C ASN A 109 -2.34 -22.92 -14.36
N HIS A 110 -2.11 -22.97 -13.05
CA HIS A 110 -0.80 -22.77 -12.39
C HIS A 110 -0.21 -21.36 -12.57
N THR A 111 -1.04 -20.40 -12.98
CA THR A 111 -0.64 -18.99 -13.12
C THR A 111 -1.36 -18.17 -12.08
N TYR A 112 -0.65 -17.17 -11.53
CA TYR A 112 -1.21 -16.18 -10.61
C TYR A 112 -1.21 -14.81 -11.26
N TRP A 113 -2.31 -14.09 -11.09
CA TRP A 113 -2.36 -12.66 -11.35
C TRP A 113 -3.21 -11.98 -10.28
N ILE A 114 -3.00 -10.69 -10.06
CA ILE A 114 -3.62 -9.99 -8.94
C ILE A 114 -4.33 -8.76 -9.49
N GLU A 115 -5.59 -8.64 -9.15
CA GLU A 115 -6.38 -7.45 -9.37
C GLU A 115 -6.27 -6.57 -8.12
N LEU A 116 -5.94 -5.29 -8.32
CA LEU A 116 -5.90 -4.27 -7.27
C LEU A 116 -7.03 -3.28 -7.54
N ILE A 117 -7.95 -3.15 -6.60
CA ILE A 117 -9.11 -2.27 -6.67
C ILE A 117 -8.93 -1.19 -5.62
N GLY A 118 -8.63 0.02 -6.07
CA GLY A 118 -8.44 1.19 -5.22
C GLY A 118 -9.57 2.20 -5.35
N ASN A 119 -9.50 3.25 -4.52
CA ASN A 119 -10.32 4.42 -4.67
C ASN A 119 -9.84 5.26 -5.85
N ALA A 120 -10.75 5.81 -6.64
CA ALA A 120 -10.47 6.75 -7.70
C ALA A 120 -11.25 8.04 -7.41
N THR A 121 -10.58 9.04 -6.83
CA THR A 121 -11.17 10.32 -6.46
C THR A 121 -10.45 11.43 -7.23
N PHE A 122 -11.21 12.31 -7.86
CA PHE A 122 -10.66 13.55 -8.39
C PHE A 122 -10.53 14.53 -7.20
N THR A 123 -9.30 14.89 -6.86
CA THR A 123 -9.05 15.84 -5.76
C THR A 123 -9.15 17.27 -6.23
N ASP A 124 -8.55 17.55 -7.39
CA ASP A 124 -8.46 18.91 -7.94
C ASP A 124 -8.56 18.91 -9.46
N GLN A 125 -9.07 20.00 -9.97
CA GLN A 125 -8.95 20.37 -11.38
C GLN A 125 -7.87 21.45 -11.50
N ILE A 126 -6.87 21.20 -12.32
CA ILE A 126 -5.74 22.10 -12.53
C ILE A 126 -5.75 22.61 -13.98
N GLU A 127 -5.75 23.93 -14.15
CA GLU A 127 -5.62 24.58 -15.42
C GLU A 127 -4.29 25.33 -15.52
N ILE A 128 -3.54 25.05 -16.57
CA ILE A 128 -2.26 25.69 -16.86
C ILE A 128 -2.18 25.96 -18.36
N SER A 129 -1.59 27.10 -18.77
CA SER A 129 -1.34 27.36 -20.16
C SER A 129 -0.23 26.47 -20.73
N GLU A 130 -0.31 26.10 -22.00
CA GLU A 130 0.74 25.33 -22.67
C GLU A 130 2.10 26.03 -22.61
N ALA A 131 2.12 27.35 -22.74
CA ALA A 131 3.36 28.14 -22.66
C ALA A 131 4.00 28.07 -21.26
N ASP A 132 3.19 28.18 -20.21
CA ASP A 132 3.67 28.10 -18.82
C ASP A 132 4.18 26.69 -18.51
N LEU A 133 3.46 25.66 -18.99
CA LEU A 133 3.90 24.27 -18.83
C LEU A 133 5.27 24.03 -19.51
N HIS A 134 5.46 24.50 -20.75
CA HIS A 134 6.73 24.38 -21.45
C HIS A 134 7.90 25.14 -20.78
N ASN A 135 7.59 26.26 -20.14
CA ASN A 135 8.58 27.09 -19.45
C ASN A 135 8.80 26.64 -17.98
N CYS A 136 8.09 25.61 -17.51
CA CYS A 136 8.08 25.21 -16.11
C CYS A 136 7.70 26.38 -15.17
N ASP A 137 6.84 27.27 -15.62
CA ASP A 137 6.32 28.39 -14.84
C ASP A 137 4.96 28.03 -14.27
N PHE A 138 4.92 27.81 -12.97
CA PHE A 138 3.72 27.39 -12.23
C PHE A 138 3.07 28.56 -11.46
N SER A 139 3.50 29.79 -11.70
CA SER A 139 3.00 30.99 -10.97
C SER A 139 1.54 31.33 -11.29
N ASN A 140 1.02 30.90 -12.45
CA ASN A 140 -0.30 31.23 -12.97
C ASN A 140 -1.26 30.01 -12.99
N ILE A 141 -0.96 28.95 -12.21
CA ILE A 141 -1.83 27.79 -12.11
C ILE A 141 -3.15 28.17 -11.44
N ASN A 142 -4.26 27.78 -12.05
CA ASN A 142 -5.57 27.83 -11.43
C ASN A 142 -5.93 26.42 -10.95
N THR A 143 -6.15 26.28 -9.62
CA THR A 143 -6.52 25.02 -8.99
C THR A 143 -7.88 25.15 -8.34
N THR A 144 -8.79 24.24 -8.68
CA THR A 144 -10.15 24.19 -8.11
C THR A 144 -10.36 22.82 -7.48
N SER A 145 -10.64 22.76 -6.18
CA SER A 145 -10.97 21.51 -5.50
C SER A 145 -12.30 20.96 -6.00
N THR A 146 -12.37 19.64 -6.18
CA THR A 146 -13.61 18.95 -6.55
C THR A 146 -14.48 18.60 -5.36
N GLU A 147 -13.93 18.67 -4.14
CA GLU A 147 -14.54 18.27 -2.87
C GLU A 147 -14.87 16.76 -2.77
N GLU A 148 -14.60 15.95 -3.79
CA GLU A 148 -14.84 14.49 -3.74
C GLU A 148 -14.00 13.79 -2.65
N GLU A 149 -12.86 14.38 -2.27
CA GLU A 149 -11.99 13.83 -1.24
C GLU A 149 -12.66 13.78 0.14
N SER A 150 -13.61 14.65 0.41
CA SER A 150 -14.28 14.73 1.71
C SER A 150 -14.98 13.41 2.09
N ASP A 151 -15.61 12.73 1.15
CA ASP A 151 -16.28 11.46 1.38
C ASP A 151 -15.26 10.34 1.67
N TYR A 152 -14.13 10.33 0.98
CA TYR A 152 -13.07 9.38 1.25
C TYR A 152 -12.38 9.62 2.58
N GLN A 153 -12.15 10.87 2.96
CA GLN A 153 -11.62 11.24 4.28
C GLN A 153 -12.57 10.82 5.41
N ASN A 154 -13.86 11.04 5.25
CA ASN A 154 -14.87 10.55 6.19
C ASN A 154 -14.87 9.01 6.30
N PHE A 155 -14.70 8.31 5.17
CA PHE A 155 -14.56 6.85 5.16
C PHE A 155 -13.33 6.41 5.95
N ILE A 156 -12.15 7.01 5.71
CA ILE A 156 -10.90 6.69 6.42
C ILE A 156 -11.05 6.91 7.93
N GLN A 157 -11.65 8.03 8.35
CA GLN A 157 -11.85 8.36 9.77
C GLN A 157 -12.74 7.34 10.50
N ASN A 158 -13.64 6.68 9.78
CA ASN A 158 -14.53 5.66 10.32
C ASN A 158 -13.98 4.24 10.21
N LEU A 159 -12.77 4.04 9.67
CA LEU A 159 -12.14 2.72 9.66
C LEU A 159 -11.77 2.28 11.09
N PRO A 160 -12.02 0.99 11.44
CA PRO A 160 -11.75 0.53 12.79
C PRO A 160 -10.25 0.58 13.12
N HIS A 161 -9.91 1.35 14.17
CA HIS A 161 -8.67 1.31 14.96
C HIS A 161 -7.29 1.42 14.26
N PHE A 162 -7.22 1.80 13.00
CA PHE A 162 -5.93 2.01 12.31
C PHE A 162 -5.41 3.45 12.38
N ASN A 163 -6.10 4.32 13.13
CA ASN A 163 -5.81 5.76 13.23
C ASN A 163 -4.50 6.12 13.97
N ASN A 164 -3.77 5.13 14.51
CA ASN A 164 -2.49 5.38 15.20
C ASN A 164 -1.26 5.34 14.26
N PHE A 165 -1.46 5.11 12.97
CA PHE A 165 -0.39 5.01 11.99
C PHE A 165 -0.31 6.21 11.07
N SER A 166 -0.39 7.44 11.58
CA SER A 166 0.01 8.59 10.77
C SER A 166 1.48 8.45 10.39
N ALA A 167 1.80 8.62 9.12
CA ALA A 167 3.18 8.75 8.66
C ALA A 167 3.79 9.97 9.37
N ASN A 168 4.79 9.74 10.20
CA ASN A 168 5.70 10.77 10.72
C ASN A 168 6.92 10.85 9.82
#